data_c02b9c168d50ef8f7ab96ce8d0c585de
#
_entry.id   c02b9c168d50ef8f7ab96ce8d0c585de
#
_cell.length_a   1.000
_cell.length_b   1.000
_cell.length_c   1.000
_cell.angle_alpha   90.00
_cell.angle_beta   90.00
_cell.angle_gamma   90.00
#
_symmetry.space_group_name_H-M   'P 1'
#
loop_
_entity.id
_entity.type
_entity.pdbx_description
1 polymer ?
#
loop_
_entity_poly.entity_id
_entity_poly.type
_entity_poly.pdbx_seq_one_letter_code
_entity_poly.pdbx_strand_id
1 'polypeptide(L)'
;MNQSRPRLADVAKLAGVSKSTVSSVINNRVDEANRVSPETQKRVWDAVRQLGFVADPVARTLAGGQNRLLGVFTFEPIFPLRYRNFFYPFLVGIENEAEQAGFNLVLFTNAPTVNKRRSIFQHGVNSLRLADGAILLGLHDDKTEIKRLIDEKYPFVFIGHREIENGRVPYVTYDATGATIQIMQYLFGLGHRSIAYFRLPQANEPSSDRENGYRLALQQTGAALNPAWITRSQPEDIDQAAIARLLAAGVTAFVAETDAIASRLHALGRALGRRIPEDLSIAVLGDPIEALDAVEWTMFSIPREQIGHEAVKMLVRQISQTDDADVHPVVLPCEFVPGNTTGRARPVV
;
A
#
# COMPACT_ATOMS: atom_id res chain seq x y z
N MET A 1 16.01 -23.55 38.43
CA MET A 1 17.39 -23.45 37.88
C MET A 1 17.30 -22.54 36.67
N ASN A 2 17.86 -21.32 36.77
CA ASN A 2 17.86 -20.33 35.68
C ASN A 2 18.95 -20.76 34.67
N GLN A 3 18.58 -21.54 33.64
CA GLN A 3 19.51 -21.87 32.56
C GLN A 3 19.75 -20.56 31.80
N SER A 4 20.95 -20.00 31.93
CA SER A 4 21.35 -18.85 31.15
C SER A 4 21.26 -19.22 29.66
N ARG A 5 20.64 -18.38 28.83
CA ARG A 5 20.58 -18.60 27.37
C ARG A 5 21.99 -18.81 26.80
N PRO A 6 22.20 -19.84 25.97
CA PRO A 6 23.50 -20.09 25.33
C PRO A 6 23.99 -18.82 24.62
N ARG A 7 25.30 -18.57 24.70
CA ARG A 7 25.93 -17.43 24.03
C ARG A 7 26.72 -17.86 22.81
N LEU A 8 27.03 -16.94 21.92
CA LEU A 8 27.90 -17.21 20.75
C LEU A 8 29.22 -17.86 21.13
N ALA A 9 29.74 -17.50 22.32
CA ALA A 9 30.98 -18.13 22.86
C ALA A 9 30.84 -19.62 23.17
N ASP A 10 29.65 -20.04 23.59
CA ASP A 10 29.40 -21.47 23.91
C ASP A 10 29.32 -22.30 22.62
N VAL A 11 28.73 -21.76 21.56
CA VAL A 11 28.72 -22.35 20.23
C VAL A 11 30.15 -22.46 19.68
N ALA A 12 30.95 -21.40 19.79
CA ALA A 12 32.34 -21.38 19.34
C ALA A 12 33.18 -22.44 20.06
N LYS A 13 33.00 -22.56 21.37
CA LYS A 13 33.69 -23.57 22.19
C LYS A 13 33.30 -25.00 21.79
N LEU A 14 31.99 -25.23 21.59
CA LEU A 14 31.49 -26.58 21.23
C LEU A 14 31.88 -26.97 19.80
N ALA A 15 31.85 -26.03 18.85
CA ALA A 15 32.25 -26.28 17.47
C ALA A 15 33.76 -26.30 17.24
N GLY A 16 34.59 -25.92 18.25
CA GLY A 16 36.03 -25.84 18.14
C GLY A 16 36.53 -24.79 17.15
N VAL A 17 35.89 -23.65 17.09
CA VAL A 17 36.20 -22.54 16.17
C VAL A 17 36.20 -21.18 16.88
N SER A 18 36.64 -20.12 16.20
CA SER A 18 36.58 -18.76 16.74
C SER A 18 35.15 -18.22 16.75
N LYS A 19 34.89 -17.22 17.62
CA LYS A 19 33.58 -16.49 17.61
C LYS A 19 33.30 -15.81 16.26
N SER A 20 34.33 -15.32 15.59
CA SER A 20 34.22 -14.74 14.26
C SER A 20 33.80 -15.78 13.23
N THR A 21 34.34 -16.98 13.26
CA THR A 21 33.94 -18.09 12.39
C THR A 21 32.49 -18.49 12.61
N VAL A 22 32.05 -18.60 13.88
CA VAL A 22 30.61 -18.84 14.19
C VAL A 22 29.74 -17.73 13.65
N SER A 23 30.13 -16.47 13.86
CA SER A 23 29.38 -15.30 13.35
C SER A 23 29.28 -15.30 11.82
N SER A 24 30.37 -15.63 11.12
CA SER A 24 30.38 -15.71 9.64
C SER A 24 29.46 -16.81 9.12
N VAL A 25 29.47 -17.99 9.76
CA VAL A 25 28.60 -19.13 9.38
C VAL A 25 27.11 -18.79 9.62
N ILE A 26 26.78 -18.27 10.81
CA ILE A 26 25.39 -17.99 11.17
C ILE A 26 24.81 -16.82 10.35
N ASN A 27 25.63 -15.82 10.02
CA ASN A 27 25.19 -14.65 9.25
C ASN A 27 25.38 -14.80 7.72
N ASN A 28 25.79 -15.97 7.25
CA ASN A 28 26.06 -16.28 5.85
C ASN A 28 26.95 -15.22 5.15
N ARG A 29 27.89 -14.60 5.92
CA ARG A 29 28.87 -13.65 5.41
C ARG A 29 29.96 -14.41 4.68
N VAL A 30 29.73 -14.67 3.40
CA VAL A 30 30.70 -15.28 2.52
C VAL A 30 31.51 -14.17 1.85
N ASP A 31 32.43 -13.56 2.57
CA ASP A 31 33.55 -12.89 1.91
C ASP A 31 34.38 -13.96 1.21
N GLU A 32 34.67 -13.77 -0.07
CA GLU A 32 35.42 -14.75 -0.88
C GLU A 32 36.79 -15.12 -0.29
N ALA A 33 37.37 -14.23 0.53
CA ALA A 33 38.64 -14.43 1.21
C ALA A 33 38.58 -15.33 2.47
N ASN A 34 37.39 -15.55 3.06
CA ASN A 34 37.20 -16.33 4.29
C ASN A 34 36.15 -17.45 4.12
N ARG A 35 36.25 -18.25 3.06
CA ARG A 35 35.39 -19.42 2.86
C ARG A 35 35.58 -20.42 3.99
N VAL A 36 34.65 -20.48 4.93
CA VAL A 36 34.60 -21.52 5.95
C VAL A 36 34.26 -22.82 5.26
N SER A 37 35.09 -23.87 5.48
CA SER A 37 34.89 -25.17 4.84
C SER A 37 33.53 -25.77 5.18
N PRO A 38 32.89 -26.54 4.27
CA PRO A 38 31.60 -27.18 4.52
C PRO A 38 31.59 -28.04 5.80
N GLU A 39 32.71 -28.67 6.12
CA GLU A 39 32.86 -29.45 7.35
C GLU A 39 32.79 -28.55 8.60
N THR A 40 33.44 -27.40 8.56
CA THR A 40 33.40 -26.41 9.66
C THR A 40 32.02 -25.80 9.79
N GLN A 41 31.33 -25.48 8.68
CA GLN A 41 29.95 -25.03 8.70
C GLN A 41 29.03 -26.08 9.37
N LYS A 42 29.19 -27.36 9.02
CA LYS A 42 28.41 -28.43 9.63
C LYS A 42 28.63 -28.50 11.13
N ARG A 43 29.87 -28.45 11.59
CA ARG A 43 30.20 -28.47 13.05
C ARG A 43 29.57 -27.29 13.79
N VAL A 44 29.57 -26.10 13.19
CA VAL A 44 28.92 -24.92 13.77
C VAL A 44 27.42 -25.13 13.88
N TRP A 45 26.75 -25.59 12.81
CA TRP A 45 25.31 -25.84 12.83
C TRP A 45 24.89 -26.97 13.77
N ASP A 46 25.73 -28.01 13.92
CA ASP A 46 25.51 -29.06 14.90
C ASP A 46 25.59 -28.52 16.33
N ALA A 47 26.57 -27.67 16.63
CA ALA A 47 26.69 -26.99 17.93
C ALA A 47 25.53 -26.06 18.22
N VAL A 48 25.05 -25.29 17.20
CA VAL A 48 23.88 -24.45 17.31
C VAL A 48 22.65 -25.25 17.70
N ARG A 49 22.39 -26.37 16.99
CA ARG A 49 21.26 -27.27 17.29
C ARG A 49 21.35 -27.89 18.68
N GLN A 50 22.53 -28.39 19.04
CA GLN A 50 22.76 -29.07 20.33
C GLN A 50 22.56 -28.14 21.53
N LEU A 51 22.95 -26.85 21.40
CA LEU A 51 22.80 -25.85 22.46
C LEU A 51 21.44 -25.16 22.44
N GLY A 52 20.66 -25.34 21.39
CA GLY A 52 19.46 -24.54 21.19
C GLY A 52 19.77 -23.03 21.08
N PHE A 53 20.94 -22.69 20.51
CA PHE A 53 21.37 -21.30 20.38
C PHE A 53 20.51 -20.57 19.34
N VAL A 54 19.91 -19.46 19.76
CA VAL A 54 19.24 -18.52 18.86
C VAL A 54 20.03 -17.22 18.90
N ALA A 55 20.48 -16.75 17.75
CA ALA A 55 21.19 -15.49 17.66
C ALA A 55 20.28 -14.34 18.12
N ASP A 56 20.75 -13.58 19.10
CA ASP A 56 20.03 -12.41 19.61
C ASP A 56 20.01 -11.31 18.55
N PRO A 57 18.82 -10.88 18.08
CA PRO A 57 18.69 -9.80 17.10
C PRO A 57 19.36 -8.51 17.59
N VAL A 58 19.22 -8.19 18.88
CA VAL A 58 19.84 -6.98 19.48
C VAL A 58 21.34 -7.05 19.43
N ALA A 59 21.93 -8.21 19.79
CA ALA A 59 23.37 -8.41 19.73
C ALA A 59 23.88 -8.36 18.26
N ARG A 60 23.07 -8.80 17.31
CA ARG A 60 23.38 -8.76 15.87
C ARG A 60 23.39 -7.32 15.37
N THR A 61 22.39 -6.52 15.72
CA THR A 61 22.32 -5.08 15.38
C THR A 61 23.52 -4.32 15.96
N LEU A 62 23.88 -4.57 17.24
CA LEU A 62 25.03 -3.96 17.89
C LEU A 62 26.37 -4.32 17.22
N ALA A 63 26.44 -5.48 16.58
CA ALA A 63 27.61 -5.93 15.81
C ALA A 63 27.59 -5.42 14.34
N GLY A 64 26.68 -4.51 13.97
CA GLY A 64 26.52 -3.99 12.62
C GLY A 64 25.96 -5.02 11.61
N GLY A 65 25.31 -6.09 12.10
CA GLY A 65 24.67 -7.11 11.27
C GLY A 65 23.19 -6.83 11.02
N GLN A 66 22.67 -7.35 9.91
CA GLN A 66 21.25 -7.31 9.59
C GLN A 66 20.46 -8.34 10.41
N ASN A 67 19.26 -7.98 10.85
CA ASN A 67 18.36 -8.89 11.57
C ASN A 67 17.59 -9.83 10.64
N ARG A 68 17.56 -9.51 9.34
CA ARG A 68 16.70 -10.12 8.33
C ARG A 68 15.21 -10.05 8.71
N LEU A 69 14.83 -8.89 9.24
CA LEU A 69 13.47 -8.54 9.59
C LEU A 69 13.03 -7.33 8.78
N LEU A 70 11.91 -7.42 8.10
CA LEU A 70 11.21 -6.28 7.50
C LEU A 70 10.00 -5.93 8.36
N GLY A 71 9.88 -4.65 8.71
CA GLY A 71 8.73 -4.13 9.42
C GLY A 71 7.55 -3.88 8.50
N VAL A 72 6.34 -4.14 8.98
CA VAL A 72 5.10 -3.67 8.36
C VAL A 72 4.39 -2.80 9.37
N PHE A 73 4.11 -1.55 9.00
CA PHE A 73 3.47 -0.57 9.86
C PHE A 73 2.33 0.13 9.14
N THR A 74 1.24 0.40 9.88
CA THR A 74 0.13 1.22 9.41
C THR A 74 -0.26 2.22 10.47
N PHE A 75 -0.63 3.42 10.03
CA PHE A 75 -1.17 4.47 10.91
C PHE A 75 -2.60 4.16 11.39
N GLU A 76 -3.30 3.23 10.72
CA GLU A 76 -4.61 2.72 11.11
C GLU A 76 -4.55 1.25 11.52
N PRO A 77 -5.59 0.73 12.23
CA PRO A 77 -5.72 -0.69 12.44
C PRO A 77 -5.88 -1.47 11.11
N ILE A 78 -5.10 -2.52 10.89
CA ILE A 78 -5.11 -3.34 9.65
C ILE A 78 -6.29 -4.32 9.62
N PHE A 79 -6.71 -4.82 10.78
CA PHE A 79 -7.61 -5.97 10.90
C PHE A 79 -9.12 -5.71 11.03
N PRO A 80 -9.66 -4.45 11.01
CA PRO A 80 -11.10 -4.29 10.90
C PRO A 80 -11.64 -5.00 9.66
N LEU A 81 -12.70 -5.79 9.82
CA LEU A 81 -13.29 -6.59 8.73
C LEU A 81 -13.59 -5.76 7.47
N ARG A 82 -14.02 -4.51 7.64
CA ARG A 82 -14.32 -3.59 6.53
C ARG A 82 -13.13 -3.24 5.64
N TYR A 83 -11.87 -3.43 6.10
CA TYR A 83 -10.66 -3.14 5.30
C TYR A 83 -9.93 -4.41 4.88
N ARG A 84 -10.49 -5.59 5.12
CA ARG A 84 -9.87 -6.87 4.80
C ARG A 84 -9.46 -6.94 3.33
N ASN A 85 -10.37 -6.63 2.42
CA ASN A 85 -10.11 -6.71 0.99
C ASN A 85 -9.18 -5.59 0.49
N PHE A 86 -8.98 -4.53 1.28
CA PHE A 86 -8.06 -3.46 0.93
C PHE A 86 -6.61 -3.81 1.27
N PHE A 87 -6.32 -4.23 2.51
CA PHE A 87 -4.94 -4.45 2.96
C PHE A 87 -4.39 -5.83 2.62
N TYR A 88 -5.22 -6.85 2.64
CA TYR A 88 -4.80 -8.24 2.50
C TYR A 88 -3.99 -8.51 1.22
N PRO A 89 -4.39 -8.06 0.02
CA PRO A 89 -3.60 -8.32 -1.19
C PRO A 89 -2.19 -7.69 -1.15
N PHE A 90 -2.02 -6.52 -0.54
CA PHE A 90 -0.68 -5.96 -0.33
C PHE A 90 0.17 -6.86 0.57
N LEU A 91 -0.42 -7.37 1.67
CA LEU A 91 0.29 -8.24 2.60
C LEU A 91 0.72 -9.56 1.94
N VAL A 92 -0.09 -10.12 1.04
CA VAL A 92 0.27 -11.31 0.24
C VAL A 92 1.52 -11.03 -0.60
N GLY A 93 1.55 -9.91 -1.33
CA GLY A 93 2.71 -9.54 -2.14
C GLY A 93 3.96 -9.27 -1.29
N ILE A 94 3.78 -8.61 -0.14
CA ILE A 94 4.88 -8.34 0.81
C ILE A 94 5.45 -9.66 1.37
N GLU A 95 4.59 -10.59 1.79
CA GLU A 95 4.99 -11.88 2.36
C GLU A 95 5.78 -12.71 1.35
N ASN A 96 5.22 -12.88 0.15
CA ASN A 96 5.83 -13.67 -0.91
C ASN A 96 7.23 -13.16 -1.30
N GLU A 97 7.40 -11.86 -1.48
CA GLU A 97 8.69 -11.29 -1.86
C GLU A 97 9.69 -11.28 -0.69
N ALA A 98 9.22 -11.05 0.55
CA ALA A 98 10.08 -11.11 1.73
C ALA A 98 10.65 -12.51 1.94
N GLU A 99 9.84 -13.57 1.75
CA GLU A 99 10.28 -14.97 1.81
C GLU A 99 11.35 -15.24 0.76
N GLN A 100 11.14 -14.84 -0.50
CA GLN A 100 12.11 -15.01 -1.59
C GLN A 100 13.42 -14.28 -1.30
N ALA A 101 13.35 -13.08 -0.71
CA ALA A 101 14.52 -12.29 -0.32
C ALA A 101 15.20 -12.80 0.98
N GLY A 102 14.63 -13.81 1.66
CA GLY A 102 15.14 -14.40 2.89
C GLY A 102 14.98 -13.52 4.13
N PHE A 103 13.91 -12.71 4.17
CA PHE A 103 13.52 -11.89 5.32
C PHE A 103 12.26 -12.44 5.98
N ASN A 104 12.17 -12.25 7.30
CA ASN A 104 10.92 -12.44 8.04
C ASN A 104 10.18 -11.11 8.20
N LEU A 105 8.86 -11.17 8.38
CA LEU A 105 8.03 -10.00 8.61
C LEU A 105 7.76 -9.79 10.10
N VAL A 106 7.80 -8.53 10.52
CA VAL A 106 7.37 -8.08 11.85
C VAL A 106 6.26 -7.07 11.69
N LEU A 107 5.09 -7.38 12.22
CA LEU A 107 3.94 -6.48 12.20
C LEU A 107 3.94 -5.62 13.45
N PHE A 108 4.11 -4.31 13.30
CA PHE A 108 4.11 -3.35 14.39
C PHE A 108 2.67 -2.93 14.74
N THR A 109 2.07 -3.61 15.71
CA THR A 109 0.67 -3.36 16.13
C THR A 109 0.55 -2.60 17.44
N ASN A 110 1.57 -2.65 18.30
CA ASN A 110 1.61 -1.93 19.58
C ASN A 110 2.30 -0.58 19.41
N ALA A 111 1.66 0.30 18.66
CA ALA A 111 2.13 1.68 18.51
C ALA A 111 1.32 2.61 19.41
N PRO A 112 1.94 3.63 20.03
CA PRO A 112 1.21 4.63 20.80
C PRO A 112 0.19 5.33 19.91
N THR A 113 -0.96 5.64 20.46
CA THR A 113 -2.02 6.33 19.71
C THR A 113 -1.99 7.82 20.05
N VAL A 114 -1.65 8.64 19.06
CA VAL A 114 -1.76 10.09 19.14
C VAL A 114 -2.94 10.52 18.27
N ASN A 115 -3.90 11.23 18.82
CA ASN A 115 -5.11 11.68 18.10
C ASN A 115 -5.85 10.54 17.37
N LYS A 116 -5.98 9.36 17.99
CA LYS A 116 -6.58 8.14 17.43
C LYS A 116 -5.80 7.51 16.25
N ARG A 117 -4.56 7.95 15.97
CA ARG A 117 -3.66 7.37 14.98
C ARG A 117 -2.48 6.73 15.67
N ARG A 118 -1.95 5.67 15.08
CA ARG A 118 -0.71 5.04 15.54
C ARG A 118 0.47 5.95 15.18
N SER A 119 1.47 5.98 16.05
CA SER A 119 2.71 6.74 15.87
C SER A 119 3.90 5.79 15.76
N ILE A 120 4.83 6.09 14.87
CA ILE A 120 6.10 5.37 14.72
C ILE A 120 7.03 5.66 15.90
N PHE A 121 6.97 6.88 16.43
CA PHE A 121 7.90 7.33 17.45
C PHE A 121 7.27 7.28 18.85
N GLN A 122 7.87 6.48 19.73
CA GLN A 122 7.50 6.41 21.14
C GLN A 122 8.56 7.11 21.99
N HIS A 123 8.16 8.12 22.78
CA HIS A 123 9.10 8.93 23.59
C HIS A 123 10.32 9.43 22.78
N GLY A 124 10.10 9.77 21.51
CA GLY A 124 11.16 10.24 20.63
C GLY A 124 12.04 9.14 20.03
N VAL A 125 11.76 7.86 20.26
CA VAL A 125 12.51 6.72 19.73
C VAL A 125 11.72 6.06 18.60
N ASN A 126 12.40 5.77 17.49
CA ASN A 126 11.84 5.04 16.36
C ASN A 126 11.58 3.58 16.76
N SER A 127 10.31 3.19 16.89
CA SER A 127 9.89 1.85 17.28
C SER A 127 10.16 0.79 16.19
N LEU A 128 10.36 1.21 14.94
CA LEU A 128 10.62 0.30 13.81
C LEU A 128 12.06 -0.24 13.78
N ARG A 129 12.96 0.29 14.59
CA ARG A 129 14.40 -0.10 14.60
C ARG A 129 14.69 -1.55 14.98
N LEU A 130 13.68 -2.33 15.38
CA LEU A 130 13.78 -3.77 15.52
C LEU A 130 14.02 -4.46 14.16
N ALA A 131 13.46 -3.89 13.09
CA ALA A 131 13.59 -4.34 11.72
C ALA A 131 14.71 -3.57 10.99
N ASP A 132 15.28 -4.19 9.95
CA ASP A 132 16.31 -3.58 9.11
C ASP A 132 15.78 -2.45 8.23
N GLY A 133 14.46 -2.44 8.01
CA GLY A 133 13.71 -1.42 7.33
C GLY A 133 12.21 -1.71 7.42
N ALA A 134 11.36 -0.80 6.97
CA ALA A 134 9.91 -0.95 7.11
C ALA A 134 9.13 -0.59 5.85
N ILE A 135 8.04 -1.31 5.61
CA ILE A 135 7.00 -0.96 4.66
C ILE A 135 5.89 -0.25 5.43
N LEU A 136 5.60 0.97 5.02
CA LEU A 136 4.53 1.79 5.57
C LEU A 136 3.34 1.72 4.62
N LEU A 137 2.16 1.39 5.13
CA LEU A 137 0.96 1.37 4.30
C LEU A 137 -0.23 1.94 5.08
N GLY A 138 -1.19 2.52 4.36
CA GLY A 138 -2.40 3.09 4.96
C GLY A 138 -2.98 4.23 4.14
N LEU A 139 -4.20 4.61 4.52
CA LEU A 139 -4.92 5.72 3.90
C LEU A 139 -4.43 7.08 4.42
N HIS A 140 -3.86 7.08 5.62
CA HIS A 140 -3.36 8.26 6.29
C HIS A 140 -1.86 8.14 6.53
N ASP A 141 -1.24 9.26 6.80
CA ASP A 141 0.16 9.36 7.19
C ASP A 141 0.36 10.47 8.25
N ASP A 142 1.59 10.54 8.75
CA ASP A 142 2.09 11.68 9.50
C ASP A 142 3.36 12.19 8.81
N LYS A 143 3.23 13.30 8.09
CA LYS A 143 4.33 13.89 7.31
C LYS A 143 5.55 14.25 8.17
N THR A 144 5.33 14.58 9.45
CA THR A 144 6.40 14.87 10.40
C THR A 144 7.19 13.59 10.73
N GLU A 145 6.49 12.48 10.95
CA GLU A 145 7.13 11.20 11.24
C GLU A 145 7.86 10.64 10.01
N ILE A 146 7.26 10.76 8.82
CA ILE A 146 7.91 10.37 7.56
C ILE A 146 9.18 11.19 7.33
N LYS A 147 9.11 12.52 7.52
CA LYS A 147 10.29 13.38 7.42
C LYS A 147 11.39 12.94 8.38
N ARG A 148 11.01 12.61 9.62
CA ARG A 148 11.95 12.15 10.61
C ARG A 148 12.61 10.82 10.26
N LEU A 149 11.90 9.87 9.63
CA LEU A 149 12.51 8.63 9.12
C LEU A 149 13.58 8.93 8.07
N ILE A 150 13.33 9.91 7.18
CA ILE A 150 14.29 10.37 6.18
C ILE A 150 15.52 10.99 6.87
N ASP A 151 15.30 11.90 7.83
CA ASP A 151 16.37 12.57 8.57
C ASP A 151 17.24 11.56 9.35
N GLU A 152 16.62 10.47 9.87
CA GLU A 152 17.30 9.37 10.55
C GLU A 152 17.97 8.37 9.57
N LYS A 153 17.81 8.55 8.27
CA LYS A 153 18.25 7.61 7.22
C LYS A 153 17.79 6.17 7.47
N TYR A 154 16.60 6.01 8.06
CA TYR A 154 16.02 4.71 8.30
C TYR A 154 15.41 4.17 6.99
N PRO A 155 15.78 2.95 6.51
CA PRO A 155 15.22 2.40 5.28
C PRO A 155 13.72 2.19 5.40
N PHE A 156 12.94 2.79 4.51
CA PHE A 156 11.50 2.55 4.44
C PHE A 156 10.98 2.74 3.02
N VAL A 157 9.82 2.15 2.75
CA VAL A 157 9.04 2.34 1.51
C VAL A 157 7.59 2.57 1.89
N PHE A 158 6.95 3.56 1.30
CA PHE A 158 5.53 3.80 1.47
C PHE A 158 4.73 3.13 0.35
N ILE A 159 3.67 2.42 0.68
CA ILE A 159 2.69 1.95 -0.29
C ILE A 159 1.62 3.02 -0.46
N GLY A 160 1.58 3.63 -1.65
CA GLY A 160 0.77 4.77 -2.01
C GLY A 160 1.59 6.02 -2.27
N HIS A 161 1.11 6.88 -3.17
CA HIS A 161 1.74 8.18 -3.47
C HIS A 161 1.79 9.05 -2.20
N ARG A 162 2.97 9.63 -1.91
CA ARG A 162 3.19 10.55 -0.79
C ARG A 162 4.16 11.65 -1.17
N GLU A 163 3.80 12.86 -0.76
CA GLU A 163 4.61 14.06 -0.94
C GLU A 163 4.91 14.73 0.39
N ILE A 164 6.16 15.11 0.58
CA ILE A 164 6.59 15.94 1.72
C ILE A 164 7.42 17.12 1.22
N GLU A 165 7.36 18.22 1.94
CA GLU A 165 8.19 19.38 1.66
C GLU A 165 9.68 19.05 1.90
N ASN A 166 10.53 19.42 0.94
CA ASN A 166 11.98 19.26 1.01
C ASN A 166 12.48 17.84 1.30
N GLY A 167 11.79 16.82 0.77
CA GLY A 167 12.21 15.44 0.90
C GLY A 167 11.69 14.56 -0.24
N ARG A 168 12.35 13.41 -0.44
CA ARG A 168 11.86 12.38 -1.34
C ARG A 168 11.37 11.20 -0.51
N VAL A 169 10.10 10.85 -0.65
CA VAL A 169 9.54 9.65 -0.05
C VAL A 169 9.73 8.50 -1.03
N PRO A 170 10.41 7.41 -0.65
CA PRO A 170 10.40 6.21 -1.46
C PRO A 170 9.02 5.58 -1.40
N TYR A 171 8.34 5.46 -2.54
CA TYR A 171 7.01 4.86 -2.58
C TYR A 171 6.79 3.99 -3.81
N VAL A 172 5.85 3.04 -3.65
CA VAL A 172 5.28 2.25 -4.73
C VAL A 172 3.78 2.51 -4.75
N THR A 173 3.25 2.87 -5.93
CA THR A 173 1.83 3.19 -6.10
C THR A 173 1.31 2.69 -7.43
N TYR A 174 0.06 3.00 -7.74
CA TYR A 174 -0.55 2.76 -9.04
C TYR A 174 -0.85 4.08 -9.76
N ASP A 175 -0.98 4.04 -11.08
CA ASP A 175 -1.34 5.19 -11.89
C ASP A 175 -2.85 5.50 -11.78
N ALA A 176 -3.23 6.17 -10.68
CA ALA A 176 -4.61 6.57 -10.44
C ALA A 176 -5.12 7.60 -11.47
N THR A 177 -4.23 8.49 -11.91
CA THR A 177 -4.54 9.52 -12.93
C THR A 177 -4.85 8.86 -14.27
N GLY A 178 -3.93 8.02 -14.78
CA GLY A 178 -4.12 7.33 -16.06
C GLY A 178 -5.29 6.36 -16.05
N ALA A 179 -5.48 5.61 -14.97
CA ALA A 179 -6.62 4.72 -14.81
C ALA A 179 -7.96 5.47 -14.82
N THR A 180 -8.03 6.63 -14.17
CA THR A 180 -9.23 7.49 -14.21
C THR A 180 -9.47 8.06 -15.62
N ILE A 181 -8.41 8.48 -16.32
CA ILE A 181 -8.52 8.92 -17.72
C ILE A 181 -9.10 7.78 -18.58
N GLN A 182 -8.64 6.54 -18.39
CA GLN A 182 -9.14 5.38 -19.14
C GLN A 182 -10.63 5.13 -18.88
N ILE A 183 -11.11 5.20 -17.65
CA ILE A 183 -12.54 5.12 -17.29
C ILE A 183 -13.33 6.23 -18.00
N MET A 184 -12.84 7.45 -17.97
CA MET A 184 -13.51 8.60 -18.62
C MET A 184 -13.55 8.43 -20.15
N GLN A 185 -12.45 8.00 -20.76
CA GLN A 185 -12.40 7.74 -22.21
C GLN A 185 -13.39 6.63 -22.61
N TYR A 186 -13.52 5.59 -21.83
CA TYR A 186 -14.52 4.55 -22.02
C TYR A 186 -15.94 5.10 -21.98
N LEU A 187 -16.28 5.93 -20.98
CA LEU A 187 -17.59 6.59 -20.88
C LEU A 187 -17.83 7.54 -22.05
N PHE A 188 -16.83 8.29 -22.50
CA PHE A 188 -16.92 9.11 -23.71
C PHE A 188 -17.18 8.26 -24.98
N GLY A 189 -16.54 7.09 -25.07
CA GLY A 189 -16.77 6.13 -26.15
C GLY A 189 -18.21 5.57 -26.18
N LEU A 190 -18.87 5.49 -25.02
CA LEU A 190 -20.28 5.13 -24.88
C LEU A 190 -21.23 6.31 -25.17
N GLY A 191 -20.70 7.49 -25.48
CA GLY A 191 -21.48 8.69 -25.84
C GLY A 191 -21.78 9.62 -24.67
N HIS A 192 -21.36 9.32 -23.45
CA HIS A 192 -21.56 10.23 -22.31
C HIS A 192 -20.74 11.50 -22.52
N ARG A 193 -21.34 12.65 -22.18
CA ARG A 193 -20.69 13.97 -22.20
C ARG A 193 -20.89 14.73 -20.89
N SER A 194 -22.01 14.46 -20.22
CA SER A 194 -22.37 15.03 -18.90
C SER A 194 -22.12 13.95 -17.86
N ILE A 195 -20.94 14.00 -17.23
CA ILE A 195 -20.44 13.00 -16.28
C ILE A 195 -20.18 13.70 -14.95
N ALA A 196 -20.80 13.26 -13.85
CA ALA A 196 -20.53 13.78 -12.53
C ALA A 196 -19.55 12.89 -11.76
N TYR A 197 -18.69 13.54 -10.96
CA TYR A 197 -17.66 12.89 -10.14
C TYR A 197 -17.99 13.02 -8.66
N PHE A 198 -17.91 11.88 -7.96
CA PHE A 198 -18.17 11.78 -6.53
C PHE A 198 -16.96 11.26 -5.80
N ARG A 199 -16.51 11.99 -4.77
CA ARG A 199 -15.37 11.62 -3.95
C ARG A 199 -15.62 11.84 -2.47
N LEU A 200 -14.77 11.24 -1.63
CA LEU A 200 -14.76 11.52 -0.20
C LEU A 200 -14.30 12.96 0.08
N PRO A 201 -14.77 13.56 1.19
CA PRO A 201 -14.42 14.95 1.53
C PRO A 201 -12.95 15.11 1.93
N GLN A 202 -12.32 14.06 2.47
CA GLN A 202 -10.91 14.09 2.83
C GLN A 202 -10.04 14.12 1.58
N ALA A 203 -9.12 15.08 1.53
CA ALA A 203 -8.11 15.13 0.50
C ALA A 203 -6.90 14.31 0.94
N ASN A 204 -6.52 13.34 0.11
CA ASN A 204 -5.24 12.65 0.17
C ASN A 204 -4.69 12.55 -1.27
N GLU A 205 -3.42 12.18 -1.40
CA GLU A 205 -2.79 12.14 -2.72
C GLU A 205 -3.55 11.22 -3.71
N PRO A 206 -3.96 9.98 -3.38
CA PRO A 206 -4.73 9.13 -4.29
C PRO A 206 -6.07 9.73 -4.73
N SER A 207 -6.78 10.43 -3.84
CA SER A 207 -8.02 11.14 -4.20
C SER A 207 -7.75 12.31 -5.14
N SER A 208 -6.66 13.03 -4.92
CA SER A 208 -6.23 14.15 -5.77
C SER A 208 -5.83 13.67 -7.17
N ASP A 209 -5.09 12.56 -7.24
CA ASP A 209 -4.67 11.93 -8.50
C ASP A 209 -5.89 11.49 -9.36
N ARG A 210 -6.91 10.90 -8.71
CA ARG A 210 -8.16 10.53 -9.39
C ARG A 210 -8.95 11.76 -9.89
N GLU A 211 -9.11 12.79 -9.05
CA GLU A 211 -9.78 14.03 -9.47
C GLU A 211 -9.01 14.71 -10.60
N ASN A 212 -7.67 14.67 -10.57
CA ASN A 212 -6.83 15.17 -11.66
C ASN A 212 -7.07 14.40 -12.96
N GLY A 213 -7.13 13.06 -12.90
CA GLY A 213 -7.46 12.22 -14.04
C GLY A 213 -8.82 12.56 -14.66
N TYR A 214 -9.86 12.77 -13.83
CA TYR A 214 -11.17 13.23 -14.29
C TYR A 214 -11.11 14.59 -15.03
N ARG A 215 -10.39 15.56 -14.46
CA ARG A 215 -10.23 16.90 -15.05
C ARG A 215 -9.45 16.86 -16.37
N LEU A 216 -8.35 16.12 -16.41
CA LEU A 216 -7.54 15.96 -17.61
C LEU A 216 -8.31 15.27 -18.74
N ALA A 217 -9.11 14.25 -18.44
CA ALA A 217 -9.92 13.57 -19.44
C ALA A 217 -10.97 14.51 -20.06
N LEU A 218 -11.60 15.38 -19.27
CA LEU A 218 -12.51 16.42 -19.79
C LEU A 218 -11.75 17.38 -20.69
N GLN A 219 -10.60 17.87 -20.27
CA GLN A 219 -9.77 18.79 -21.06
C GLN A 219 -9.36 18.18 -22.40
N GLN A 220 -8.92 16.92 -22.42
CA GLN A 220 -8.51 16.21 -23.64
C GLN A 220 -9.64 16.07 -24.67
N THR A 221 -10.88 15.98 -24.23
CA THR A 221 -12.06 15.89 -25.12
C THR A 221 -12.68 17.23 -25.45
N GLY A 222 -12.15 18.34 -24.94
CA GLY A 222 -12.74 19.67 -25.09
C GLY A 222 -14.05 19.85 -24.32
N ALA A 223 -14.42 18.91 -23.45
CA ALA A 223 -15.62 19.01 -22.61
C ALA A 223 -15.39 20.03 -21.49
N ALA A 224 -16.39 20.90 -21.27
CA ALA A 224 -16.30 21.89 -20.21
C ALA A 224 -16.39 21.23 -18.83
N LEU A 225 -15.46 21.59 -17.96
CA LEU A 225 -15.54 21.22 -16.55
C LEU A 225 -16.68 22.02 -15.89
N ASN A 226 -17.66 21.30 -15.34
CA ASN A 226 -18.69 21.93 -14.50
C ASN A 226 -18.36 21.63 -13.02
N PRO A 227 -17.91 22.64 -12.23
CA PRO A 227 -17.58 22.44 -10.82
C PRO A 227 -18.75 21.91 -9.97
N ALA A 228 -20.00 22.20 -10.37
CA ALA A 228 -21.20 21.70 -9.67
C ALA A 228 -21.41 20.18 -9.85
N TRP A 229 -20.68 19.54 -10.76
CA TRP A 229 -20.74 18.09 -10.96
C TRP A 229 -19.65 17.33 -10.17
N ILE A 230 -18.84 18.05 -9.40
CA ILE A 230 -17.89 17.45 -8.46
C ILE A 230 -18.47 17.51 -7.05
N THR A 231 -18.88 16.34 -6.53
CA THR A 231 -19.44 16.22 -5.19
C THR A 231 -18.40 15.64 -4.23
N ARG A 232 -18.20 16.32 -3.10
CA ARG A 232 -17.34 15.87 -1.99
C ARG A 232 -18.22 15.58 -0.79
N SER A 233 -18.48 14.28 -0.55
CA SER A 233 -19.45 13.87 0.48
C SER A 233 -19.11 12.47 1.00
N GLN A 234 -19.50 12.18 2.25
CA GLN A 234 -19.58 10.80 2.72
C GLN A 234 -20.74 10.10 1.98
N PRO A 235 -20.66 8.75 1.78
CA PRO A 235 -21.74 8.04 1.09
C PRO A 235 -23.11 8.25 1.72
N GLU A 236 -23.21 8.24 3.05
CA GLU A 236 -24.45 8.44 3.81
C GLU A 236 -25.05 9.83 3.66
N ASP A 237 -24.23 10.84 3.41
CA ASP A 237 -24.67 12.24 3.26
C ASP A 237 -25.15 12.58 1.84
N ILE A 238 -24.96 11.67 0.86
CA ILE A 238 -25.47 11.85 -0.49
C ILE A 238 -26.98 11.65 -0.47
N ASP A 239 -27.73 12.72 -0.72
CA ASP A 239 -29.18 12.70 -0.70
C ASP A 239 -29.81 12.51 -2.09
N GLN A 240 -31.06 12.06 -2.11
CA GLN A 240 -31.81 11.81 -3.33
C GLN A 240 -32.08 13.09 -4.14
N ALA A 241 -32.25 14.24 -3.47
CA ALA A 241 -32.50 15.51 -4.12
C ALA A 241 -31.27 16.01 -4.89
N ALA A 242 -30.04 15.77 -4.36
CA ALA A 242 -28.81 16.09 -5.08
C ALA A 242 -28.69 15.27 -6.37
N ILE A 243 -28.98 13.98 -6.31
CA ILE A 243 -28.96 13.12 -7.51
C ILE A 243 -30.03 13.54 -8.51
N ALA A 244 -31.27 13.86 -8.06
CA ALA A 244 -32.33 14.31 -8.92
C ALA A 244 -31.95 15.61 -9.67
N ARG A 245 -31.29 16.56 -8.98
CA ARG A 245 -30.80 17.81 -9.62
C ARG A 245 -29.75 17.52 -10.69
N LEU A 246 -28.82 16.62 -10.47
CA LEU A 246 -27.79 16.25 -11.46
C LEU A 246 -28.45 15.59 -12.70
N LEU A 247 -29.39 14.68 -12.48
CA LEU A 247 -30.13 14.02 -13.57
C LEU A 247 -30.96 15.03 -14.37
N ALA A 248 -31.61 15.97 -13.69
CA ALA A 248 -32.37 17.09 -14.33
C ALA A 248 -31.45 18.05 -15.11
N ALA A 249 -30.18 18.20 -14.69
CA ALA A 249 -29.16 18.96 -15.41
C ALA A 249 -28.52 18.16 -16.59
N GLY A 250 -29.06 16.98 -16.93
CA GLY A 250 -28.63 16.19 -18.07
C GLY A 250 -27.40 15.30 -17.81
N VAL A 251 -27.03 15.06 -16.54
CA VAL A 251 -25.97 14.11 -16.21
C VAL A 251 -26.43 12.68 -16.53
N THR A 252 -25.64 11.95 -17.29
CA THR A 252 -25.95 10.60 -17.77
C THR A 252 -25.03 9.52 -17.22
N ALA A 253 -23.93 9.92 -16.58
CA ALA A 253 -23.00 8.99 -15.93
C ALA A 253 -22.43 9.56 -14.64
N PHE A 254 -22.18 8.68 -13.70
CA PHE A 254 -21.49 8.97 -12.44
C PHE A 254 -20.16 8.22 -12.39
N VAL A 255 -19.14 8.90 -11.91
CA VAL A 255 -17.83 8.30 -11.57
C VAL A 255 -17.66 8.43 -10.07
N ALA A 256 -17.54 7.29 -9.39
CA ALA A 256 -17.45 7.18 -7.95
C ALA A 256 -16.05 6.82 -7.50
N GLU A 257 -15.48 7.56 -6.55
CA GLU A 257 -14.14 7.30 -6.03
C GLU A 257 -14.04 5.94 -5.32
N THR A 258 -15.12 5.50 -4.66
CA THR A 258 -15.18 4.24 -3.91
C THR A 258 -16.45 3.45 -4.22
N ASP A 259 -16.40 2.14 -3.97
CA ASP A 259 -17.55 1.24 -4.06
C ASP A 259 -18.69 1.63 -3.12
N ALA A 260 -18.40 2.15 -1.92
CA ALA A 260 -19.41 2.64 -0.99
C ALA A 260 -20.20 3.83 -1.56
N ILE A 261 -19.50 4.79 -2.23
CA ILE A 261 -20.16 5.88 -2.96
C ILE A 261 -20.98 5.32 -4.12
N ALA A 262 -20.39 4.41 -4.92
CA ALA A 262 -21.09 3.81 -6.08
C ALA A 262 -22.35 3.07 -5.66
N SER A 263 -22.30 2.30 -4.57
CA SER A 263 -23.44 1.58 -4.01
C SER A 263 -24.56 2.52 -3.58
N ARG A 264 -24.19 3.65 -2.95
CA ARG A 264 -25.15 4.69 -2.58
C ARG A 264 -25.79 5.33 -3.81
N LEU A 265 -24.99 5.68 -4.82
CA LEU A 265 -25.47 6.25 -6.09
C LEU A 265 -26.38 5.28 -6.85
N HIS A 266 -26.04 4.00 -6.86
CA HIS A 266 -26.85 2.94 -7.47
C HIS A 266 -28.22 2.83 -6.79
N ALA A 267 -28.24 2.79 -5.45
CA ALA A 267 -29.48 2.72 -4.69
C ALA A 267 -30.36 3.96 -4.92
N LEU A 268 -29.80 5.16 -4.90
CA LEU A 268 -30.51 6.41 -5.14
C LEU A 268 -31.01 6.55 -6.58
N GLY A 269 -30.20 6.14 -7.56
CA GLY A 269 -30.60 6.11 -8.97
C GLY A 269 -31.82 5.23 -9.19
N ARG A 270 -31.82 4.02 -8.61
CA ARG A 270 -32.98 3.10 -8.67
C ARG A 270 -34.20 3.66 -7.93
N ALA A 271 -34.03 4.29 -6.78
CA ALA A 271 -35.12 4.96 -6.06
C ALA A 271 -35.77 6.11 -6.86
N LEU A 272 -35.01 6.73 -7.77
CA LEU A 272 -35.48 7.73 -8.72
C LEU A 272 -36.04 7.13 -10.01
N GLY A 273 -36.23 5.80 -10.06
CA GLY A 273 -36.78 5.09 -11.21
C GLY A 273 -35.81 4.93 -12.39
N ARG A 274 -34.51 5.15 -12.17
CA ARG A 274 -33.49 4.96 -13.22
C ARG A 274 -33.03 3.52 -13.28
N ARG A 275 -32.98 2.96 -14.49
CA ARG A 275 -32.39 1.65 -14.75
C ARG A 275 -30.89 1.86 -14.97
N ILE A 276 -30.09 1.00 -14.37
CA ILE A 276 -28.64 0.98 -14.52
C ILE A 276 -28.29 -0.33 -15.23
N PRO A 277 -27.63 -0.27 -16.38
CA PRO A 277 -27.00 0.88 -17.02
C PRO A 277 -27.82 1.69 -18.01
N GLU A 278 -29.11 1.32 -18.32
CA GLU A 278 -29.85 1.83 -19.49
C GLU A 278 -30.20 3.33 -19.42
N ASP A 279 -30.45 3.86 -18.23
CA ASP A 279 -30.83 5.27 -18.02
C ASP A 279 -29.71 6.07 -17.32
N LEU A 280 -28.79 5.39 -16.64
CA LEU A 280 -27.69 5.99 -15.88
C LEU A 280 -26.53 5.01 -15.80
N SER A 281 -25.35 5.45 -16.19
CA SER A 281 -24.11 4.68 -16.04
C SER A 281 -23.42 5.03 -14.73
N ILE A 282 -22.78 4.04 -14.08
CA ILE A 282 -21.96 4.23 -12.88
C ILE A 282 -20.64 3.48 -13.04
N ALA A 283 -19.51 4.19 -12.90
CA ALA A 283 -18.17 3.59 -12.88
C ALA A 283 -17.48 3.88 -11.56
N VAL A 284 -16.59 2.97 -11.13
CA VAL A 284 -15.86 3.02 -9.84
C VAL A 284 -14.36 3.14 -10.08
N LEU A 285 -13.70 3.99 -9.29
CA LEU A 285 -12.27 4.21 -9.37
C LEU A 285 -11.48 3.33 -8.41
N GLY A 286 -11.52 2.03 -8.63
CA GLY A 286 -10.80 0.99 -7.88
C GLY A 286 -11.67 -0.21 -7.54
N ASP A 287 -11.03 -1.25 -7.00
CA ASP A 287 -11.73 -2.48 -6.63
C ASP A 287 -12.64 -2.27 -5.44
N PRO A 288 -13.81 -2.93 -5.39
CA PRO A 288 -14.69 -2.91 -4.25
C PRO A 288 -14.01 -3.46 -2.99
N ILE A 289 -14.21 -2.78 -1.88
CA ILE A 289 -13.80 -3.27 -0.55
C ILE A 289 -14.85 -4.22 0.00
N GLU A 290 -16.13 -3.91 -0.26
CA GLU A 290 -17.27 -4.75 0.11
C GLU A 290 -17.94 -5.28 -1.17
N ALA A 291 -17.95 -6.61 -1.33
CA ALA A 291 -18.65 -7.21 -2.45
C ALA A 291 -20.17 -7.07 -2.26
N LEU A 292 -20.83 -6.33 -3.12
CA LEU A 292 -22.28 -6.42 -3.29
C LEU A 292 -22.55 -7.58 -4.25
N ASP A 293 -23.14 -8.65 -3.76
CA ASP A 293 -23.26 -9.96 -4.42
C ASP A 293 -23.92 -10.00 -5.82
N ALA A 294 -24.37 -8.88 -6.36
CA ALA A 294 -25.10 -8.86 -7.64
C ALA A 294 -24.67 -7.74 -8.61
N VAL A 295 -23.68 -6.91 -8.27
CA VAL A 295 -23.27 -5.77 -9.10
C VAL A 295 -21.84 -5.95 -9.58
N GLU A 296 -21.68 -6.16 -10.88
CA GLU A 296 -20.37 -6.16 -11.55
C GLU A 296 -20.05 -4.73 -11.99
N TRP A 297 -19.24 -4.05 -11.19
CA TRP A 297 -18.87 -2.67 -11.45
C TRP A 297 -17.96 -2.54 -12.66
N THR A 298 -18.23 -1.54 -13.52
CA THR A 298 -17.20 -1.05 -14.44
C THR A 298 -16.21 -0.25 -13.63
N MET A 299 -14.94 -0.68 -13.61
CA MET A 299 -13.91 -0.15 -12.71
C MET A 299 -12.51 -0.31 -13.29
N PHE A 300 -11.51 0.13 -12.57
CA PHE A 300 -10.15 -0.36 -12.73
C PHE A 300 -9.71 -1.19 -11.51
N SER A 301 -8.94 -2.22 -11.75
CA SER A 301 -8.34 -3.05 -10.71
C SER A 301 -6.95 -2.53 -10.37
N ILE A 302 -6.68 -2.42 -9.06
CA ILE A 302 -5.40 -1.96 -8.53
C ILE A 302 -4.49 -3.18 -8.32
N PRO A 303 -3.26 -3.22 -8.85
CA PRO A 303 -2.35 -4.36 -8.74
C PRO A 303 -1.71 -4.43 -7.34
N ARG A 304 -2.53 -4.58 -6.28
CA ARG A 304 -2.11 -4.48 -4.88
C ARG A 304 -1.03 -5.49 -4.49
N GLU A 305 -1.15 -6.72 -4.97
CA GLU A 305 -0.16 -7.76 -4.71
C GLU A 305 1.19 -7.39 -5.35
N GLN A 306 1.18 -6.96 -6.61
CA GLN A 306 2.39 -6.52 -7.30
C GLN A 306 3.01 -5.28 -6.64
N ILE A 307 2.19 -4.35 -6.13
CA ILE A 307 2.68 -3.20 -5.35
C ILE A 307 3.41 -3.69 -4.09
N GLY A 308 2.87 -4.70 -3.41
CA GLY A 308 3.52 -5.33 -2.25
C GLY A 308 4.89 -5.93 -2.61
N HIS A 309 4.98 -6.68 -3.71
CA HIS A 309 6.24 -7.21 -4.23
C HIS A 309 7.28 -6.11 -4.51
N GLU A 310 6.90 -5.09 -5.27
CA GLU A 310 7.82 -4.01 -5.63
C GLU A 310 8.25 -3.18 -4.41
N ALA A 311 7.39 -3.03 -3.40
CA ALA A 311 7.74 -2.35 -2.15
C ALA A 311 8.85 -3.10 -1.39
N VAL A 312 8.77 -4.43 -1.30
CA VAL A 312 9.84 -5.24 -0.69
C VAL A 312 11.13 -5.16 -1.49
N LYS A 313 11.08 -5.30 -2.82
CA LYS A 313 12.26 -5.18 -3.69
C LYS A 313 12.96 -3.84 -3.51
N MET A 314 12.17 -2.75 -3.48
CA MET A 314 12.70 -1.40 -3.26
C MET A 314 13.36 -1.30 -1.86
N LEU A 315 12.71 -1.82 -0.83
CA LEU A 315 13.22 -1.78 0.55
C LEU A 315 14.51 -2.58 0.70
N VAL A 316 14.56 -3.80 0.14
CA VAL A 316 15.75 -4.66 0.19
C VAL A 316 16.94 -4.01 -0.51
N ARG A 317 16.71 -3.29 -1.63
CA ARG A 317 17.76 -2.50 -2.29
C ARG A 317 18.29 -1.41 -1.37
N GLN A 318 17.44 -0.66 -0.68
CA GLN A 318 17.88 0.36 0.28
C GLN A 318 18.70 -0.23 1.44
N ILE A 319 18.29 -1.39 1.98
CA ILE A 319 19.00 -2.07 3.07
C ILE A 319 20.37 -2.58 2.61
N SER A 320 20.49 -3.01 1.36
CA SER A 320 21.71 -3.62 0.81
C SER A 320 22.75 -2.61 0.31
N GLN A 321 22.33 -1.38 0.00
CA GLN A 321 23.19 -0.35 -0.54
C GLN A 321 23.53 0.68 0.55
N THR A 322 24.84 0.87 0.79
CA THR A 322 25.36 1.83 1.78
C THR A 322 25.42 3.27 1.27
N ASP A 323 25.31 3.49 -0.03
CA ASP A 323 25.26 4.81 -0.63
C ASP A 323 23.81 5.20 -1.00
N ASP A 324 23.55 6.52 -1.01
CA ASP A 324 22.25 7.15 -1.37
C ASP A 324 21.74 6.60 -2.72
N ALA A 325 21.20 5.39 -2.71
CA ALA A 325 20.60 4.81 -3.89
C ALA A 325 19.46 5.75 -4.32
N ASP A 326 19.55 6.28 -5.52
CA ASP A 326 18.53 7.15 -6.11
C ASP A 326 17.24 6.31 -6.26
N VAL A 327 16.45 6.27 -5.19
CA VAL A 327 15.24 5.47 -5.11
C VAL A 327 14.14 6.24 -5.81
N HIS A 328 13.90 5.87 -7.06
CA HIS A 328 12.78 6.42 -7.82
C HIS A 328 11.46 5.75 -7.41
N PRO A 329 10.38 6.54 -7.31
CA PRO A 329 9.05 6.00 -7.14
C PRO A 329 8.69 4.99 -8.24
N VAL A 330 8.00 3.91 -7.85
CA VAL A 330 7.47 2.93 -8.80
C VAL A 330 5.97 3.14 -8.92
N VAL A 331 5.50 3.36 -10.16
CA VAL A 331 4.09 3.56 -10.47
C VAL A 331 3.63 2.43 -11.39
N LEU A 332 2.70 1.61 -10.92
CA LEU A 332 2.20 0.45 -11.66
C LEU A 332 0.90 0.78 -12.40
N PRO A 333 0.69 0.26 -13.61
CA PRO A 333 -0.57 0.44 -14.32
C PRO A 333 -1.71 -0.33 -13.63
N CYS A 334 -2.93 0.20 -13.75
CA CYS A 334 -4.16 -0.50 -13.39
C CYS A 334 -4.74 -1.24 -14.59
N GLU A 335 -5.53 -2.27 -14.34
CA GLU A 335 -6.28 -2.99 -15.35
C GLU A 335 -7.71 -2.44 -15.42
N PHE A 336 -8.19 -2.13 -16.65
CA PHE A 336 -9.59 -1.78 -16.87
C PHE A 336 -10.46 -3.03 -16.82
N VAL A 337 -11.50 -3.01 -15.99
CA VAL A 337 -12.45 -4.11 -15.83
C VAL A 337 -13.85 -3.63 -16.24
N PRO A 338 -14.36 -4.06 -17.40
CA PRO A 338 -15.73 -3.76 -17.79
C PRO A 338 -16.70 -4.54 -16.90
N GLY A 339 -17.79 -3.89 -16.51
CA GLY A 339 -18.88 -4.49 -15.75
C GLY A 339 -20.24 -4.21 -16.38
N ASN A 340 -21.30 -4.51 -15.62
CA ASN A 340 -22.68 -4.33 -16.09
C ASN A 340 -23.33 -3.00 -15.65
N THR A 341 -22.55 -2.06 -15.10
CA THR A 341 -23.06 -0.79 -14.55
C THR A 341 -22.90 0.40 -15.50
N THR A 342 -22.36 0.17 -16.70
CA THR A 342 -22.22 1.21 -17.74
C THR A 342 -22.81 0.75 -19.06
N GLY A 343 -23.47 1.67 -19.78
CA GLY A 343 -24.10 1.43 -21.07
C GLY A 343 -24.01 2.65 -21.98
N ARG A 344 -24.60 2.61 -23.16
CA ARG A 344 -24.61 3.77 -24.07
C ARG A 344 -25.43 4.89 -23.50
N ALA A 345 -24.91 6.11 -23.63
CA ALA A 345 -25.65 7.30 -23.25
C ALA A 345 -26.94 7.42 -24.08
N ARG A 346 -28.06 7.68 -23.41
CA ARG A 346 -29.30 8.03 -24.12
C ARG A 346 -29.21 9.47 -24.61
N PRO A 347 -29.77 9.76 -25.80
CA PRO A 347 -29.97 11.14 -26.22
C PRO A 347 -30.79 11.87 -25.15
N VAL A 348 -30.32 13.03 -24.73
CA VAL A 348 -31.16 13.93 -23.91
C VAL A 348 -32.26 14.47 -24.83
N VAL A 349 -33.49 14.02 -24.59
CA VAL A 349 -34.67 14.47 -25.33
C VAL A 349 -35.11 15.82 -24.81
#